data_e7b740d1a025f834c2e9847bd8594490
#
_entry.id   e7b740d1a025f834c2e9847bd8594490
#
_cell.length_a   1.000
_cell.length_b   1.000
_cell.length_c   1.000
_cell.angle_alpha   90.00
_cell.angle_beta   90.00
_cell.angle_gamma   90.00
#
_symmetry.space_group_name_H-M   'P 1'
#
loop_
_entity.id
_entity.type
_entity.pdbx_description
1 polymer ?
#
loop_
_entity_poly.entity_id
_entity_poly.type
_entity_poly.pdbx_seq_one_letter_code
_entity_poly.pdbx_strand_id
1 'polypeptide(L)'
;AYRRQRQMCIRDSFWVKYHFKTEQGNEFFTQAQADEMAGKDADFHRRDLREAIERGDYPAWTLYVQIMPYEDAKTYRINPFDLTKVWPHSDYPLIKVGRMVLDRNPQNFFAEIEQAAFSPSNFVPGIAASPDKMLLGRIFSYPDAHRYRIGTNFAQLPVNAPHAAPVNNYSHDGSMRYNFNDPSVPTYAPNSLGGPHADAERAGEGSWESDGELVRTAYTLRPDDDDFSQARTLYEVTMNDEERERLISNISGHVGAVRSDEIRERAFQYWDSVHPELGSRVREAVAAAASGS
;
A
#
# COMPACT_ATOMS: atom_id res chain seq x y z
N ALA A 1 -35.38 -19.00 5.79
CA ALA A 1 -35.26 -17.56 5.50
C ALA A 1 -33.80 -17.06 5.64
N TYR A 2 -33.08 -17.50 6.67
CA TYR A 2 -31.67 -17.07 6.93
C TYR A 2 -30.67 -17.54 5.85
N ARG A 3 -30.84 -18.74 5.28
CA ARG A 3 -29.99 -19.26 4.19
C ARG A 3 -30.16 -18.48 2.88
N ARG A 4 -31.35 -17.98 2.56
CA ARG A 4 -31.58 -17.19 1.34
C ARG A 4 -30.96 -15.78 1.42
N GLN A 5 -30.91 -15.20 2.61
CA GLN A 5 -30.31 -13.89 2.80
C GLN A 5 -28.77 -13.91 2.68
N ARG A 6 -28.12 -14.99 3.15
CA ARG A 6 -26.66 -15.20 2.94
C ARG A 6 -26.30 -15.40 1.46
N GLN A 7 -27.11 -16.13 0.71
CA GLN A 7 -26.86 -16.31 -0.74
C GLN A 7 -27.08 -15.04 -1.57
N MET A 8 -27.88 -14.09 -1.12
CA MET A 8 -28.00 -12.78 -1.78
C MET A 8 -26.80 -11.87 -1.53
N CYS A 9 -26.17 -11.92 -0.36
CA CYS A 9 -24.99 -11.10 -0.06
C CYS A 9 -23.70 -11.57 -0.80
N ILE A 10 -23.65 -12.80 -1.27
CA ILE A 10 -22.48 -13.35 -2.02
C ILE A 10 -22.46 -12.85 -3.48
N ARG A 11 -23.58 -12.31 -3.99
CA ARG A 11 -23.68 -11.86 -5.39
C ARG A 11 -23.27 -10.42 -5.62
N ASP A 12 -23.12 -9.62 -4.57
CA ASP A 12 -22.78 -8.19 -4.67
C ASP A 12 -21.36 -7.94 -4.15
N SER A 13 -20.37 -8.53 -4.79
CA SER A 13 -18.96 -8.23 -4.54
C SER A 13 -18.52 -7.03 -5.37
N PHE A 14 -17.71 -6.16 -4.78
CA PHE A 14 -17.17 -4.98 -5.41
C PHE A 14 -15.67 -4.91 -5.22
N TRP A 15 -14.97 -4.33 -6.18
CA TRP A 15 -13.60 -3.90 -6.00
C TRP A 15 -13.57 -2.54 -5.35
N VAL A 16 -12.69 -2.35 -4.37
CA VAL A 16 -12.65 -1.11 -3.59
C VAL A 16 -11.23 -0.58 -3.53
N LYS A 17 -11.06 0.72 -3.82
CA LYS A 17 -9.86 1.48 -3.48
C LYS A 17 -10.14 2.40 -2.30
N TYR A 18 -9.25 2.39 -1.31
CA TYR A 18 -9.31 3.23 -0.12
C TYR A 18 -8.40 4.43 -0.27
N HIS A 19 -8.89 5.62 0.08
CA HIS A 19 -8.15 6.86 -0.01
C HIS A 19 -8.24 7.63 1.30
N PHE A 20 -7.10 7.92 1.90
CA PHE A 20 -6.98 8.85 3.02
C PHE A 20 -6.53 10.20 2.48
N LYS A 21 -7.42 11.18 2.49
CA LYS A 21 -7.13 12.56 2.06
C LYS A 21 -6.89 13.43 3.27
N THR A 22 -5.73 14.05 3.34
CA THR A 22 -5.34 14.94 4.45
C THR A 22 -6.26 16.16 4.54
N GLU A 23 -6.59 16.59 5.76
CA GLU A 23 -7.37 17.80 6.02
C GLU A 23 -6.48 19.02 6.28
N GLN A 24 -5.23 18.80 6.69
CA GLN A 24 -4.24 19.87 6.94
C GLN A 24 -3.44 20.28 5.70
N GLY A 25 -3.67 19.66 4.53
CA GLY A 25 -2.91 19.88 3.31
C GLY A 25 -1.62 19.07 3.22
N ASN A 26 -0.86 19.32 2.17
CA ASN A 26 0.44 18.69 1.92
C ASN A 26 1.50 19.78 1.73
N GLU A 27 2.64 19.60 2.37
CA GLU A 27 3.84 20.39 2.14
C GLU A 27 4.98 19.46 1.73
N PHE A 28 5.88 19.94 0.88
CA PHE A 28 6.96 19.12 0.33
C PHE A 28 8.28 19.87 0.44
N PHE A 29 9.34 19.15 0.77
CA PHE A 29 10.70 19.63 0.63
C PHE A 29 11.14 19.56 -0.84
N THR A 30 12.01 20.50 -1.24
CA THR A 30 12.85 20.30 -2.41
C THR A 30 13.89 19.21 -2.12
N GLN A 31 14.52 18.63 -3.15
CA GLN A 31 15.56 17.61 -2.94
C GLN A 31 16.68 18.10 -2.03
N ALA A 32 17.17 19.33 -2.26
CA ALA A 32 18.23 19.92 -1.45
C ALA A 32 17.84 20.11 0.02
N GLN A 33 16.59 20.53 0.28
CA GLN A 33 16.06 20.63 1.64
C GLN A 33 15.90 19.27 2.31
N ALA A 34 15.48 18.24 1.55
CA ALA A 34 15.36 16.87 2.06
C ALA A 34 16.71 16.30 2.44
N ASP A 35 17.73 16.50 1.60
CA ASP A 35 19.11 16.06 1.85
C ASP A 35 19.73 16.77 3.08
N GLU A 36 19.54 18.07 3.19
CA GLU A 36 19.96 18.84 4.37
C GLU A 36 19.25 18.35 5.64
N MET A 37 17.92 18.17 5.56
CA MET A 37 17.12 17.73 6.71
C MET A 37 17.48 16.32 7.15
N ALA A 38 17.74 15.41 6.22
CA ALA A 38 18.17 14.04 6.53
C ALA A 38 19.47 14.00 7.34
N GLY A 39 20.41 14.93 7.06
CA GLY A 39 21.65 15.06 7.82
C GLY A 39 21.50 15.81 9.15
N LYS A 40 20.51 16.68 9.27
CA LYS A 40 20.31 17.58 10.40
C LYS A 40 19.36 17.01 11.45
N ASP A 41 18.27 16.43 11.00
CA ASP A 41 17.23 15.82 11.84
C ASP A 41 16.51 14.70 11.09
N ALA A 42 17.01 13.48 11.22
CA ALA A 42 16.40 12.29 10.60
C ALA A 42 14.98 11.99 11.12
N ASP A 43 14.60 12.54 12.28
CA ASP A 43 13.32 12.34 12.92
C ASP A 43 12.34 13.51 12.72
N PHE A 44 12.62 14.43 11.79
CA PHE A 44 11.83 15.63 11.56
C PHE A 44 10.32 15.38 11.50
N HIS A 45 9.88 14.47 10.64
CA HIS A 45 8.44 14.17 10.50
C HIS A 45 7.82 13.54 11.75
N ARG A 46 8.58 12.70 12.45
CA ARG A 46 8.11 12.10 13.71
C ARG A 46 7.98 13.16 14.81
N ARG A 47 8.93 14.08 14.87
CA ARG A 47 8.91 15.21 15.81
C ARG A 47 7.72 16.13 15.53
N ASP A 48 7.55 16.55 14.28
CA ASP A 48 6.43 17.40 13.85
C ASP A 48 5.07 16.79 14.23
N LEU A 49 4.85 15.51 13.91
CA LEU A 49 3.62 14.81 14.27
C LEU A 49 3.40 14.77 15.78
N ARG A 50 4.45 14.42 16.55
CA ARG A 50 4.35 14.36 18.00
C ARG A 50 4.01 15.70 18.62
N GLU A 51 4.73 16.75 18.20
CA GLU A 51 4.55 18.11 18.73
C GLU A 51 3.20 18.70 18.32
N ALA A 52 2.69 18.40 17.12
CA ALA A 52 1.36 18.81 16.68
C ALA A 52 0.28 18.22 17.61
N ILE A 53 0.37 16.93 17.92
CA ILE A 53 -0.57 16.27 18.85
C ILE A 53 -0.46 16.87 20.27
N GLU A 54 0.75 17.14 20.78
CA GLU A 54 0.96 17.75 22.09
C GLU A 54 0.35 19.17 22.18
N ARG A 55 0.39 19.93 21.08
CA ARG A 55 -0.22 21.27 21.01
C ARG A 55 -1.74 21.26 20.83
N GLY A 56 -2.33 20.11 20.52
CA GLY A 56 -3.75 19.97 20.21
C GLY A 56 -4.09 20.23 18.73
N ASP A 57 -3.09 20.38 17.87
CA ASP A 57 -3.23 20.52 16.42
C ASP A 57 -3.34 19.13 15.80
N TYR A 58 -4.47 18.46 16.00
CA TYR A 58 -4.64 17.05 15.66
C TYR A 58 -4.70 16.81 14.16
N PRO A 59 -3.69 16.15 13.56
CA PRO A 59 -3.73 15.79 12.14
C PRO A 59 -4.89 14.85 11.84
N ALA A 60 -5.58 15.10 10.74
CA ALA A 60 -6.78 14.37 10.37
C ALA A 60 -6.83 14.04 8.88
N TRP A 61 -7.52 12.96 8.56
CA TRP A 61 -7.75 12.50 7.19
C TRP A 61 -9.20 12.10 7.02
N THR A 62 -9.78 12.53 5.91
CA THR A 62 -11.05 11.98 5.45
C THR A 62 -10.79 10.69 4.68
N LEU A 63 -11.48 9.61 5.08
CA LEU A 63 -11.47 8.34 4.36
C LEU A 63 -12.54 8.36 3.26
N TYR A 64 -12.09 8.08 2.05
CA TYR A 64 -12.95 7.85 0.89
C TYR A 64 -12.75 6.44 0.34
N VAL A 65 -13.75 5.96 -0.36
CA VAL A 65 -13.68 4.75 -1.17
C VAL A 65 -14.07 5.06 -2.62
N GLN A 66 -13.45 4.35 -3.55
CA GLN A 66 -13.95 4.18 -4.91
C GLN A 66 -14.47 2.76 -5.02
N ILE A 67 -15.63 2.57 -5.63
CA ILE A 67 -16.30 1.28 -5.75
C ILE A 67 -16.44 0.95 -7.23
N MET A 68 -15.91 -0.19 -7.64
CA MET A 68 -16.05 -0.74 -8.99
C MET A 68 -16.86 -2.03 -8.92
N PRO A 69 -17.92 -2.18 -9.69
CA PRO A 69 -18.63 -3.47 -9.82
C PRO A 69 -17.67 -4.59 -10.22
N TYR A 70 -17.92 -5.78 -9.70
CA TYR A 70 -17.00 -6.91 -9.89
C TYR A 70 -16.73 -7.21 -11.38
N GLU A 71 -17.76 -7.19 -12.20
CA GLU A 71 -17.68 -7.50 -13.63
C GLU A 71 -16.97 -6.41 -14.45
N ASP A 72 -17.01 -5.14 -14.00
CA ASP A 72 -16.38 -4.04 -14.73
C ASP A 72 -14.86 -4.22 -14.85
N ALA A 73 -14.24 -4.86 -13.87
CA ALA A 73 -12.80 -5.07 -13.85
C ALA A 73 -12.29 -5.91 -15.04
N LYS A 74 -13.14 -6.77 -15.61
CA LYS A 74 -12.79 -7.65 -16.74
C LYS A 74 -12.62 -6.89 -18.05
N THR A 75 -13.35 -5.80 -18.21
CA THR A 75 -13.42 -5.03 -19.47
C THR A 75 -12.96 -3.58 -19.32
N TYR A 76 -12.51 -3.20 -18.12
CA TYR A 76 -12.05 -1.85 -17.90
C TYR A 76 -10.81 -1.54 -18.73
N ARG A 77 -10.74 -0.32 -19.28
CA ARG A 77 -9.71 0.14 -20.24
C ARG A 77 -8.27 0.12 -19.70
N ILE A 78 -8.09 0.05 -18.39
CA ILE A 78 -6.81 -0.12 -17.72
C ILE A 78 -6.91 -1.29 -16.75
N ASN A 79 -5.79 -1.95 -16.45
CA ASN A 79 -5.78 -2.98 -15.42
C ASN A 79 -6.05 -2.36 -14.05
N PRO A 80 -7.24 -2.57 -13.43
CA PRO A 80 -7.61 -1.94 -12.17
C PRO A 80 -6.79 -2.48 -10.97
N PHE A 81 -6.08 -3.59 -11.14
CA PHE A 81 -5.25 -4.23 -10.13
C PHE A 81 -3.75 -3.92 -10.30
N ASP A 82 -3.40 -3.07 -11.25
CA ASP A 82 -2.06 -2.51 -11.35
C ASP A 82 -1.92 -1.36 -10.36
N LEU A 83 -1.07 -1.54 -9.35
CA LEU A 83 -0.87 -0.53 -8.29
C LEU A 83 -0.26 0.79 -8.80
N THR A 84 0.34 0.80 -10.00
CA THR A 84 0.87 2.01 -10.64
C THR A 84 -0.21 2.87 -11.28
N LYS A 85 -1.43 2.34 -11.42
CA LYS A 85 -2.56 3.00 -12.05
C LYS A 85 -3.54 3.56 -11.03
N VAL A 86 -4.12 4.70 -11.35
CA VAL A 86 -5.24 5.28 -10.59
C VAL A 86 -6.55 5.02 -11.33
N TRP A 87 -7.65 4.93 -10.57
CA TRP A 87 -8.99 4.93 -11.15
C TRP A 87 -9.44 6.39 -11.27
N PRO A 88 -9.69 6.90 -12.48
CA PRO A 88 -10.19 8.27 -12.65
C PRO A 88 -11.48 8.51 -11.85
N HIS A 89 -11.56 9.67 -11.17
CA HIS A 89 -12.72 10.01 -10.36
C HIS A 89 -13.99 10.24 -11.22
N SER A 90 -13.81 10.52 -12.52
CA SER A 90 -14.91 10.58 -13.50
C SER A 90 -15.59 9.23 -13.71
N ASP A 91 -14.83 8.14 -13.61
CA ASP A 91 -15.32 6.79 -13.86
C ASP A 91 -15.86 6.18 -12.55
N TYR A 92 -15.10 6.29 -11.50
CA TYR A 92 -15.45 5.83 -10.15
C TYR A 92 -15.22 6.97 -9.14
N PRO A 93 -16.28 7.71 -8.76
CA PRO A 93 -16.16 8.87 -7.88
C PRO A 93 -15.78 8.50 -6.46
N LEU A 94 -15.13 9.43 -5.76
CA LEU A 94 -14.82 9.30 -4.35
C LEU A 94 -16.08 9.40 -3.49
N ILE A 95 -16.33 8.40 -2.66
CA ILE A 95 -17.42 8.35 -1.70
C ILE A 95 -16.83 8.51 -0.30
N LYS A 96 -17.24 9.56 0.40
CA LYS A 96 -16.80 9.81 1.79
C LYS A 96 -17.45 8.79 2.72
N VAL A 97 -16.62 8.08 3.51
CA VAL A 97 -17.09 7.03 4.43
C VAL A 97 -16.65 7.21 5.87
N GLY A 98 -15.64 8.03 6.14
CA GLY A 98 -15.18 8.22 7.50
C GLY A 98 -14.11 9.30 7.65
N ARG A 99 -13.63 9.43 8.88
CA ARG A 99 -12.57 10.36 9.28
C ARG A 99 -11.63 9.69 10.27
N MET A 100 -10.34 9.87 10.10
CA MET A 100 -9.30 9.44 11.02
C MET A 100 -8.66 10.68 11.64
N VAL A 101 -8.46 10.69 12.94
CA VAL A 101 -7.79 11.77 13.68
C VAL A 101 -6.71 11.16 14.56
N LEU A 102 -5.53 11.76 14.58
CA LEU A 102 -4.46 11.40 15.49
C LEU A 102 -4.46 12.40 16.65
N ASP A 103 -5.07 12.02 17.77
CA ASP A 103 -5.36 12.91 18.90
C ASP A 103 -4.61 12.55 20.19
N ARG A 104 -3.76 11.52 20.15
CA ARG A 104 -3.01 11.07 21.32
C ARG A 104 -1.66 10.49 20.95
N ASN A 105 -0.63 10.93 21.65
CA ASN A 105 0.69 10.31 21.57
C ASN A 105 0.75 9.01 22.40
N PRO A 106 1.62 8.05 22.01
CA PRO A 106 1.86 6.86 22.81
C PRO A 106 2.48 7.22 24.17
N GLN A 107 2.11 6.47 25.22
CA GLN A 107 2.73 6.60 26.52
C GLN A 107 4.04 5.81 26.62
N ASN A 108 4.07 4.64 25.97
CA ASN A 108 5.26 3.80 25.86
C ASN A 108 5.51 3.52 24.39
N PHE A 109 6.48 4.22 23.81
CA PHE A 109 6.80 4.11 22.38
C PHE A 109 7.20 2.69 21.96
N PHE A 110 7.96 1.98 22.80
CA PHE A 110 8.36 0.60 22.50
C PHE A 110 7.13 -0.33 22.45
N ALA A 111 6.30 -0.31 23.51
CA ALA A 111 5.17 -1.22 23.60
C ALA A 111 4.04 -0.93 22.60
N GLU A 112 3.80 0.35 22.31
CA GLU A 112 2.63 0.78 21.51
C GLU A 112 2.97 1.03 20.05
N ILE A 113 4.24 1.30 19.71
CA ILE A 113 4.66 1.66 18.34
C ILE A 113 5.67 0.67 17.77
N GLU A 114 6.81 0.42 18.45
CA GLU A 114 7.84 -0.45 17.90
C GLU A 114 7.40 -1.91 17.79
N GLN A 115 6.57 -2.38 18.70
CA GLN A 115 6.00 -3.73 18.66
C GLN A 115 4.73 -3.84 17.82
N ALA A 116 4.21 -2.74 17.28
CA ALA A 116 3.06 -2.80 16.38
C ALA A 116 3.40 -3.56 15.09
N ALA A 117 2.50 -4.45 14.69
CA ALA A 117 2.70 -5.40 13.59
C ALA A 117 1.54 -5.32 12.59
N PHE A 118 1.48 -4.22 11.84
CA PHE A 118 0.50 -4.07 10.77
C PHE A 118 0.74 -5.08 9.65
N SER A 119 -0.32 -5.72 9.17
CA SER A 119 -0.25 -6.65 8.05
C SER A 119 -1.45 -6.51 7.12
N PRO A 120 -1.22 -6.48 5.80
CA PRO A 120 -2.31 -6.49 4.83
C PRO A 120 -3.11 -7.81 4.81
N SER A 121 -2.65 -8.85 5.51
CA SER A 121 -3.39 -10.11 5.67
C SER A 121 -4.44 -10.07 6.78
N ASN A 122 -4.50 -9.02 7.58
CA ASN A 122 -5.46 -8.87 8.67
C ASN A 122 -6.80 -8.35 8.14
N PHE A 123 -7.51 -9.20 7.41
CA PHE A 123 -8.84 -8.88 6.90
C PHE A 123 -9.91 -8.99 7.98
N VAL A 124 -10.94 -8.16 7.86
CA VAL A 124 -12.18 -8.30 8.64
C VAL A 124 -13.23 -9.02 7.77
N PRO A 125 -14.25 -9.65 8.37
CA PRO A 125 -15.32 -10.28 7.62
C PRO A 125 -15.95 -9.32 6.60
N GLY A 126 -16.09 -9.78 5.36
CA GLY A 126 -16.58 -8.97 4.24
C GLY A 126 -15.51 -8.24 3.43
N ILE A 127 -14.25 -8.31 3.85
CA ILE A 127 -13.12 -7.77 3.06
C ILE A 127 -12.18 -8.93 2.71
N ALA A 128 -11.79 -9.01 1.43
CA ALA A 128 -10.85 -9.99 0.91
C ALA A 128 -9.75 -9.32 0.08
N ALA A 129 -8.70 -10.07 -0.25
CA ALA A 129 -7.64 -9.58 -1.11
C ALA A 129 -8.12 -9.42 -2.56
N SER A 130 -7.65 -8.37 -3.24
CA SER A 130 -7.75 -8.24 -4.69
C SER A 130 -6.66 -9.08 -5.39
N PRO A 131 -6.78 -9.35 -6.71
CA PRO A 131 -5.76 -10.07 -7.47
C PRO A 131 -4.51 -9.24 -7.80
N ASP A 132 -4.34 -8.08 -7.18
CA ASP A 132 -3.12 -7.27 -7.27
C ASP A 132 -1.91 -8.11 -6.84
N LYS A 133 -0.95 -8.29 -7.75
CA LYS A 133 0.24 -9.13 -7.52
C LYS A 133 1.12 -8.61 -6.39
N MET A 134 1.22 -7.29 -6.23
CA MET A 134 2.00 -6.70 -5.16
C MET A 134 1.31 -6.92 -3.80
N LEU A 135 -0.01 -6.78 -3.73
CA LEU A 135 -0.76 -7.09 -2.52
C LEU A 135 -0.59 -8.56 -2.13
N LEU A 136 -0.70 -9.49 -3.09
CA LEU A 136 -0.51 -10.92 -2.82
C LEU A 136 0.90 -11.21 -2.27
N GLY A 137 1.94 -10.58 -2.83
CA GLY A 137 3.31 -10.66 -2.28
C GLY A 137 3.43 -10.10 -0.87
N ARG A 138 2.78 -8.99 -0.59
CA ARG A 138 2.77 -8.33 0.72
C ARG A 138 2.05 -9.14 1.80
N ILE A 139 1.01 -9.89 1.46
CA ILE A 139 0.30 -10.80 2.37
C ILE A 139 1.25 -11.83 2.98
N PHE A 140 2.25 -12.30 2.24
CA PHE A 140 3.27 -13.22 2.75
C PHE A 140 4.40 -12.51 3.51
N SER A 141 4.87 -11.38 2.99
CA SER A 141 6.08 -10.75 3.48
C SER A 141 5.92 -10.12 4.87
N TYR A 142 4.77 -9.51 5.17
CA TYR A 142 4.58 -8.83 6.46
C TYR A 142 4.51 -9.80 7.64
N PRO A 143 3.71 -10.87 7.62
CA PRO A 143 3.71 -11.85 8.72
C PRO A 143 5.08 -12.52 8.91
N ASP A 144 5.81 -12.78 7.84
CA ASP A 144 7.17 -13.33 7.92
C ASP A 144 8.13 -12.36 8.60
N ALA A 145 8.16 -11.10 8.14
CA ALA A 145 9.00 -10.07 8.74
C ALA A 145 8.72 -9.87 10.25
N HIS A 146 7.45 -9.93 10.66
CA HIS A 146 7.08 -9.75 12.06
C HIS A 146 7.49 -10.92 12.95
N ARG A 147 7.54 -12.16 12.43
CA ARG A 147 8.11 -13.30 13.15
C ARG A 147 9.57 -13.09 13.50
N TYR A 148 10.33 -12.49 12.61
CA TYR A 148 11.76 -12.19 12.85
C TYR A 148 11.95 -10.92 13.66
N ARG A 149 11.22 -9.86 13.38
CA ARG A 149 11.37 -8.57 14.05
C ARG A 149 10.90 -8.59 15.50
N ILE A 150 9.81 -9.30 15.79
CA ILE A 150 9.16 -9.28 17.12
C ILE A 150 9.23 -10.67 17.76
N GLY A 151 8.77 -11.69 17.06
CA GLY A 151 8.71 -13.07 17.54
C GLY A 151 7.49 -13.80 17.02
N THR A 152 7.52 -15.14 17.10
CA THR A 152 6.48 -16.03 16.55
C THR A 152 5.07 -15.69 17.03
N ASN A 153 4.93 -15.23 18.27
CA ASN A 153 3.64 -14.92 18.89
C ASN A 153 3.34 -13.40 18.91
N PHE A 154 3.85 -12.64 17.95
CA PHE A 154 3.64 -11.18 17.87
C PHE A 154 2.16 -10.77 17.90
N ALA A 155 1.26 -11.60 17.38
CA ALA A 155 -0.18 -11.34 17.37
C ALA A 155 -0.84 -11.39 18.76
N GLN A 156 -0.14 -11.90 19.77
CA GLN A 156 -0.65 -11.96 21.16
C GLN A 156 -0.29 -10.72 21.97
N LEU A 157 0.64 -9.90 21.51
CA LEU A 157 0.99 -8.65 22.19
C LEU A 157 -0.22 -7.71 22.25
N PRO A 158 -0.42 -6.97 23.34
CA PRO A 158 -1.58 -6.10 23.53
C PRO A 158 -1.82 -5.12 22.37
N VAL A 159 -0.75 -4.58 21.77
CA VAL A 159 -0.83 -3.65 20.63
C VAL A 159 -1.34 -4.32 19.35
N ASN A 160 -1.17 -5.63 19.21
CA ASN A 160 -1.51 -6.39 18.00
C ASN A 160 -2.74 -7.30 18.19
N ALA A 161 -3.09 -7.61 19.44
CA ALA A 161 -4.19 -8.51 19.72
C ALA A 161 -5.54 -7.85 19.44
N PRO A 162 -6.52 -8.58 18.89
CA PRO A 162 -7.87 -8.06 18.74
C PRO A 162 -8.52 -7.84 20.09
N HIS A 163 -9.25 -6.73 20.25
CA HIS A 163 -9.89 -6.37 21.52
C HIS A 163 -11.10 -7.23 21.87
N ALA A 164 -11.80 -7.76 20.88
CA ALA A 164 -13.11 -8.41 21.06
C ALA A 164 -13.10 -9.93 20.82
N ALA A 165 -11.96 -10.49 20.42
CA ALA A 165 -11.85 -11.91 20.09
C ALA A 165 -10.53 -12.49 20.61
N PRO A 166 -10.48 -13.78 20.97
CA PRO A 166 -9.21 -14.43 21.28
C PRO A 166 -8.32 -14.56 20.05
N VAL A 167 -7.01 -14.52 20.28
CA VAL A 167 -6.03 -14.84 19.23
C VAL A 167 -5.99 -16.35 19.05
N ASN A 168 -6.47 -16.83 17.92
CA ASN A 168 -6.43 -18.25 17.55
C ASN A 168 -5.30 -18.46 16.53
N ASN A 169 -4.28 -19.23 16.91
CA ASN A 169 -3.22 -19.66 16.02
C ASN A 169 -2.67 -21.03 16.43
N TYR A 170 -1.85 -21.64 15.58
CA TYR A 170 -1.23 -22.93 15.82
C TYR A 170 0.12 -22.85 16.55
N SER A 171 0.56 -21.64 16.93
CA SER A 171 1.82 -21.46 17.66
C SER A 171 1.61 -21.83 19.12
N HIS A 172 2.31 -22.87 19.61
CA HIS A 172 2.26 -23.31 21.00
C HIS A 172 3.23 -22.55 21.86
N ASP A 173 4.48 -22.48 21.43
CA ASP A 173 5.59 -21.91 22.17
C ASP A 173 6.34 -20.89 21.31
N GLY A 174 7.48 -20.44 21.78
CA GLY A 174 8.33 -19.50 21.09
C GLY A 174 8.18 -18.06 21.59
N SER A 175 8.94 -17.15 21.02
CA SER A 175 9.04 -15.76 21.45
C SER A 175 7.67 -15.06 21.53
N MET A 176 7.50 -14.25 22.57
CA MET A 176 6.27 -13.48 22.88
C MET A 176 5.07 -14.35 23.29
N ARG A 177 5.29 -15.63 23.63
CA ARG A 177 4.27 -16.47 24.25
C ARG A 177 4.15 -16.13 25.75
N TYR A 178 2.95 -15.79 26.23
CA TYR A 178 2.66 -15.54 27.62
C TYR A 178 1.37 -16.21 28.13
N ASN A 179 0.57 -16.74 27.20
CA ASN A 179 -0.66 -17.46 27.55
C ASN A 179 -0.37 -18.95 27.76
N PHE A 180 -1.29 -19.60 28.48
CA PHE A 180 -1.25 -21.05 28.64
C PHE A 180 -1.48 -21.76 27.31
N ASN A 181 -0.73 -22.87 27.12
CA ASN A 181 -1.01 -23.89 26.14
C ASN A 181 -1.64 -25.09 26.84
N ASP A 182 -2.61 -25.73 26.23
CA ASP A 182 -3.05 -27.05 26.64
C ASP A 182 -2.13 -28.09 25.98
N PRO A 183 -1.24 -28.76 26.72
CA PRO A 183 -0.31 -29.72 26.13
C PRO A 183 -0.95 -31.02 25.66
N SER A 184 -2.22 -31.23 26.05
CA SER A 184 -2.97 -32.43 25.66
C SER A 184 -3.68 -32.28 24.32
N VAL A 185 -3.75 -31.06 23.77
CA VAL A 185 -4.48 -30.76 22.53
C VAL A 185 -3.52 -30.71 21.34
N PRO A 186 -3.79 -31.42 20.25
CA PRO A 186 -2.96 -31.34 19.06
C PRO A 186 -3.03 -29.96 18.40
N THR A 187 -1.92 -29.54 17.75
CA THR A 187 -1.81 -28.24 17.09
C THR A 187 -2.14 -28.27 15.60
N TYR A 188 -2.56 -29.40 15.08
CA TYR A 188 -2.88 -29.58 13.66
C TYR A 188 -4.39 -29.69 13.41
N ALA A 189 -4.81 -29.28 12.24
CA ALA A 189 -6.17 -29.46 11.73
C ALA A 189 -6.15 -30.17 10.36
N PRO A 190 -7.14 -31.03 10.05
CA PRO A 190 -8.23 -31.46 10.95
C PRO A 190 -7.77 -32.48 12.00
N ASN A 191 -8.46 -32.52 13.14
CA ASN A 191 -8.26 -33.55 14.15
C ASN A 191 -9.58 -33.87 14.87
N SER A 192 -9.63 -35.03 15.54
CA SER A 192 -10.77 -35.50 16.33
C SER A 192 -10.55 -35.48 17.84
N LEU A 193 -9.47 -34.84 18.29
CA LEU A 193 -8.99 -34.83 19.67
C LEU A 193 -9.24 -33.51 20.40
N GLY A 194 -10.15 -32.67 19.90
CA GLY A 194 -10.48 -31.39 20.53
C GLY A 194 -9.48 -30.24 20.19
N GLY A 195 -8.57 -30.47 19.24
CA GLY A 195 -7.66 -29.45 18.76
C GLY A 195 -8.33 -28.45 17.82
N PRO A 196 -7.55 -27.48 17.28
CA PRO A 196 -8.10 -26.44 16.43
C PRO A 196 -8.75 -27.04 15.17
N HIS A 197 -9.83 -26.39 14.74
CA HIS A 197 -10.50 -26.67 13.46
C HIS A 197 -10.95 -25.38 12.82
N ALA A 198 -11.09 -25.38 11.49
CA ALA A 198 -11.55 -24.23 10.76
C ALA A 198 -13.03 -23.96 11.10
N ASP A 199 -13.34 -22.70 11.42
CA ASP A 199 -14.72 -22.25 11.59
C ASP A 199 -15.21 -21.69 10.23
N ALA A 200 -15.83 -22.54 9.44
CA ALA A 200 -16.34 -22.19 8.12
C ALA A 200 -17.50 -21.16 8.17
N GLU A 201 -18.14 -20.96 9.33
CA GLU A 201 -19.19 -19.96 9.47
C GLU A 201 -18.63 -18.54 9.70
N ARG A 202 -17.45 -18.46 10.32
CA ARG A 202 -16.76 -17.21 10.61
C ARG A 202 -15.63 -16.87 9.66
N ALA A 203 -15.06 -17.89 8.99
CA ALA A 203 -14.16 -17.65 7.89
C ALA A 203 -14.95 -16.94 6.80
N GLY A 204 -14.76 -15.65 6.68
CA GLY A 204 -15.39 -14.85 5.64
C GLY A 204 -15.05 -15.49 4.29
N GLU A 205 -16.06 -15.92 3.59
CA GLU A 205 -15.91 -16.51 2.26
C GLU A 205 -15.56 -15.38 1.27
N GLY A 206 -14.28 -15.12 1.11
CA GLY A 206 -13.80 -14.63 -0.16
C GLY A 206 -13.66 -15.82 -1.09
N SER A 207 -14.75 -16.32 -1.66
CA SER A 207 -14.65 -17.31 -2.71
C SER A 207 -14.11 -16.63 -3.96
N TRP A 208 -12.91 -16.99 -4.33
CA TRP A 208 -12.35 -16.65 -5.62
C TRP A 208 -12.91 -17.68 -6.64
N GLU A 209 -13.64 -17.19 -7.62
CA GLU A 209 -13.77 -17.91 -8.86
C GLU A 209 -12.55 -17.58 -9.71
N SER A 210 -11.69 -18.58 -9.95
CA SER A 210 -10.70 -18.47 -11.00
C SER A 210 -11.41 -18.74 -12.32
N ASP A 211 -11.76 -17.67 -13.01
CA ASP A 211 -12.23 -17.74 -14.37
C ASP A 211 -11.04 -17.62 -15.33
N GLY A 212 -10.92 -18.56 -16.23
CA GLY A 212 -9.89 -18.61 -17.25
C GLY A 212 -8.88 -19.74 -17.09
N GLU A 213 -8.01 -19.87 -18.05
CA GLU A 213 -6.94 -20.89 -18.05
C GLU A 213 -5.84 -20.52 -17.07
N LEU A 214 -5.46 -21.44 -16.18
CA LEU A 214 -4.25 -21.36 -15.38
C LEU A 214 -3.04 -21.65 -16.25
N VAL A 215 -2.46 -20.64 -16.85
CA VAL A 215 -1.28 -20.77 -17.70
C VAL A 215 -0.01 -20.46 -16.93
N ARG A 216 0.91 -21.41 -16.91
CA ARG A 216 2.26 -21.18 -16.41
C ARG A 216 3.10 -20.47 -17.48
N THR A 217 3.20 -19.17 -17.39
CA THR A 217 4.00 -18.35 -18.33
C THR A 217 5.16 -17.67 -17.62
N ALA A 218 6.24 -17.41 -18.36
CA ALA A 218 7.22 -16.41 -17.96
C ALA A 218 6.60 -15.01 -18.07
N TYR A 219 7.10 -14.07 -17.26
CA TYR A 219 6.71 -12.67 -17.42
C TYR A 219 7.06 -12.20 -18.83
N THR A 220 6.08 -11.63 -19.49
CA THR A 220 6.28 -10.91 -20.76
C THR A 220 5.75 -9.49 -20.59
N LEU A 221 6.49 -8.53 -21.10
CA LEU A 221 5.98 -7.17 -21.29
C LEU A 221 4.70 -7.26 -22.12
N ARG A 222 3.64 -6.61 -21.65
CA ARG A 222 2.39 -6.47 -22.40
C ARG A 222 2.54 -5.25 -23.30
N PRO A 223 2.59 -5.40 -24.63
CA PRO A 223 2.73 -4.25 -25.52
C PRO A 223 1.56 -3.28 -25.46
N ASP A 224 0.40 -3.78 -25.01
CA ASP A 224 -0.86 -3.03 -24.93
C ASP A 224 -1.04 -2.29 -23.60
N ASP A 225 -0.14 -2.48 -22.62
CA ASP A 225 -0.20 -1.75 -21.35
C ASP A 225 0.26 -0.31 -21.56
N ASP A 226 -0.66 0.62 -21.32
CA ASP A 226 -0.38 2.04 -21.37
C ASP A 226 0.28 2.53 -20.07
N ASP A 227 1.61 2.60 -20.08
CA ASP A 227 2.40 3.04 -18.94
C ASP A 227 2.64 4.55 -18.89
N PHE A 228 2.27 5.29 -19.94
CA PHE A 228 2.63 6.69 -20.10
C PHE A 228 1.48 7.69 -20.00
N SER A 229 0.26 7.33 -20.38
CA SER A 229 -0.87 8.29 -20.43
C SER A 229 -1.21 8.90 -19.07
N GLN A 230 -1.19 8.14 -17.99
CA GLN A 230 -1.47 8.69 -16.67
C GLN A 230 -0.31 9.57 -16.16
N ALA A 231 0.94 9.19 -16.44
CA ALA A 231 2.11 10.01 -16.14
C ALA A 231 2.09 11.33 -16.95
N ARG A 232 1.69 11.27 -18.22
CA ARG A 232 1.49 12.45 -19.06
C ARG A 232 0.42 13.37 -18.51
N THR A 233 -0.72 12.84 -18.11
CA THR A 233 -1.79 13.62 -17.49
C THR A 233 -1.34 14.29 -16.20
N LEU A 234 -0.53 13.61 -15.39
CA LEU A 234 0.06 14.19 -14.19
C LEU A 234 0.94 15.40 -14.54
N TYR A 235 1.82 15.27 -15.55
CA TYR A 235 2.72 16.32 -15.99
C TYR A 235 1.96 17.51 -16.60
N GLU A 236 1.05 17.24 -17.54
CA GLU A 236 0.36 18.30 -18.30
C GLU A 236 -0.71 19.05 -17.52
N VAL A 237 -1.50 18.30 -16.71
CA VAL A 237 -2.75 18.81 -16.15
C VAL A 237 -2.69 19.04 -14.65
N THR A 238 -1.98 18.17 -13.92
CA THR A 238 -2.03 18.18 -12.46
C THR A 238 -0.91 19.01 -11.85
N MET A 239 0.31 18.89 -12.37
CA MET A 239 1.48 19.61 -11.87
C MET A 239 1.42 21.08 -12.24
N ASN A 240 1.75 21.94 -11.29
CA ASN A 240 2.06 23.35 -11.55
C ASN A 240 3.50 23.52 -12.09
N ASP A 241 3.85 24.74 -12.48
CA ASP A 241 5.16 25.01 -13.10
C ASP A 241 6.34 24.74 -12.16
N GLU A 242 6.21 25.07 -10.87
CA GLU A 242 7.26 24.77 -9.89
C GLU A 242 7.48 23.27 -9.70
N GLU A 243 6.40 22.48 -9.70
CA GLU A 243 6.48 21.03 -9.59
C GLU A 243 7.14 20.40 -10.82
N ARG A 244 6.85 20.93 -12.01
CA ARG A 244 7.51 20.51 -13.26
C ARG A 244 9.01 20.87 -13.23
N GLU A 245 9.38 22.05 -12.77
CA GLU A 245 10.79 22.45 -12.63
C GLU A 245 11.52 21.52 -11.66
N ARG A 246 10.93 21.22 -10.49
CA ARG A 246 11.50 20.27 -9.53
C ARG A 246 11.65 18.87 -10.11
N LEU A 247 10.66 18.41 -10.86
CA LEU A 247 10.72 17.12 -11.54
C LEU A 247 11.89 17.06 -12.52
N ILE A 248 12.03 18.06 -13.38
CA ILE A 248 13.12 18.15 -14.37
C ILE A 248 14.48 18.20 -13.66
N SER A 249 14.61 19.00 -12.62
CA SER A 249 15.85 19.10 -11.84
C SER A 249 16.23 17.75 -11.21
N ASN A 250 15.27 17.06 -10.61
CA ASN A 250 15.52 15.76 -10.01
C ASN A 250 15.92 14.69 -11.04
N ILE A 251 15.20 14.63 -12.17
CA ILE A 251 15.53 13.69 -13.26
C ILE A 251 16.92 13.99 -13.84
N SER A 252 17.19 15.24 -14.16
CA SER A 252 18.46 15.63 -14.80
C SER A 252 19.67 15.38 -13.90
N GLY A 253 19.54 15.55 -12.59
CA GLY A 253 20.58 15.22 -11.64
C GLY A 253 20.96 13.74 -11.65
N HIS A 254 19.99 12.85 -11.75
CA HIS A 254 20.24 11.42 -11.85
C HIS A 254 20.73 10.97 -13.24
N VAL A 255 20.07 11.44 -14.30
CA VAL A 255 20.42 11.07 -15.69
C VAL A 255 21.78 11.63 -16.07
N GLY A 256 22.13 12.83 -15.61
CA GLY A 256 23.44 13.45 -15.84
C GLY A 256 24.61 12.65 -15.26
N ALA A 257 24.40 11.91 -14.19
CA ALA A 257 25.41 11.05 -13.58
C ALA A 257 25.67 9.74 -14.36
N VAL A 258 24.85 9.40 -15.36
CA VAL A 258 25.00 8.19 -16.18
C VAL A 258 26.19 8.34 -17.10
N ARG A 259 27.17 7.42 -17.01
CA ARG A 259 28.43 7.46 -17.78
C ARG A 259 28.28 6.95 -19.22
N SER A 260 27.37 6.01 -19.48
CA SER A 260 27.14 5.43 -20.78
C SER A 260 26.19 6.32 -21.60
N ASP A 261 26.64 6.81 -22.73
CA ASP A 261 25.82 7.60 -23.65
C ASP A 261 24.60 6.82 -24.15
N GLU A 262 24.76 5.53 -24.44
CA GLU A 262 23.68 4.65 -24.87
C GLU A 262 22.57 4.54 -23.79
N ILE A 263 22.95 4.35 -22.52
CA ILE A 263 22.00 4.25 -21.42
C ILE A 263 21.32 5.61 -21.17
N ARG A 264 22.09 6.70 -21.25
CA ARG A 264 21.57 8.05 -21.10
C ARG A 264 20.54 8.38 -22.20
N GLU A 265 20.82 8.01 -23.44
CA GLU A 265 19.88 8.21 -24.55
C GLU A 265 18.59 7.38 -24.38
N ARG A 266 18.67 6.13 -23.89
CA ARG A 266 17.47 5.34 -23.53
C ARG A 266 16.64 6.00 -22.42
N ALA A 267 17.29 6.60 -21.43
CA ALA A 267 16.60 7.36 -20.39
C ALA A 267 15.89 8.58 -20.98
N PHE A 268 16.49 9.31 -21.90
CA PHE A 268 15.84 10.41 -22.59
C PHE A 268 14.62 9.97 -23.39
N GLN A 269 14.74 8.87 -24.15
CA GLN A 269 13.62 8.30 -24.91
C GLN A 269 12.46 7.86 -24.01
N TYR A 270 12.76 7.37 -22.82
CA TYR A 270 11.74 7.06 -21.82
C TYR A 270 10.94 8.30 -21.41
N TRP A 271 11.62 9.41 -21.11
CA TRP A 271 10.97 10.67 -20.74
C TRP A 271 10.25 11.33 -21.92
N ASP A 272 10.75 11.19 -23.15
CA ASP A 272 10.02 11.59 -24.37
C ASP A 272 8.69 10.82 -24.50
N SER A 273 8.66 9.56 -24.12
CA SER A 273 7.44 8.72 -24.14
C SER A 273 6.39 9.19 -23.14
N VAL A 274 6.81 9.74 -21.99
CA VAL A 274 5.91 10.41 -21.07
C VAL A 274 5.36 11.69 -21.69
N HIS A 275 6.25 12.63 -22.05
CA HIS A 275 5.89 13.87 -22.71
C HIS A 275 7.08 14.46 -23.48
N PRO A 276 6.95 14.83 -24.78
CA PRO A 276 8.07 15.33 -25.59
C PRO A 276 8.77 16.56 -24.99
N GLU A 277 8.01 17.50 -24.43
CA GLU A 277 8.57 18.65 -23.73
C GLU A 277 9.41 18.25 -22.51
N LEU A 278 8.93 17.29 -21.71
CA LEU A 278 9.66 16.78 -20.54
C LEU A 278 11.00 16.19 -20.95
N GLY A 279 11.02 15.33 -21.98
CA GLY A 279 12.26 14.74 -22.48
C GLY A 279 13.24 15.78 -23.04
N SER A 280 12.76 16.78 -23.81
CA SER A 280 13.57 17.89 -24.30
C SER A 280 14.20 18.69 -23.16
N ARG A 281 13.41 19.10 -22.19
CA ARG A 281 13.87 19.89 -21.04
C ARG A 281 14.88 19.14 -20.15
N VAL A 282 14.70 17.83 -20.00
CA VAL A 282 15.67 16.97 -19.29
C VAL A 282 17.01 16.93 -20.06
N ARG A 283 16.98 16.76 -21.40
CA ARG A 283 18.21 16.80 -22.22
C ARG A 283 18.94 18.14 -22.08
N GLU A 284 18.21 19.23 -22.19
CA GLU A 284 18.77 20.59 -22.07
C GLU A 284 19.41 20.80 -20.70
N ALA A 285 18.73 20.40 -19.60
CA ALA A 285 19.25 20.51 -18.26
C ALA A 285 20.52 19.67 -18.04
N VAL A 286 20.58 18.45 -18.56
CA VAL A 286 21.78 17.59 -18.49
C VAL A 286 22.93 18.19 -19.30
N ALA A 287 22.66 18.73 -20.49
CA ALA A 287 23.68 19.37 -21.32
C ALA A 287 24.24 20.66 -20.66
N ALA A 288 23.36 21.47 -20.05
CA ALA A 288 23.76 22.68 -19.34
C ALA A 288 24.67 22.37 -18.14
N ALA A 289 24.34 21.35 -17.36
CA ALA A 289 25.14 20.90 -16.22
C ALA A 289 26.54 20.40 -16.66
N ALA A 290 26.65 19.71 -17.80
CA ALA A 290 27.90 19.21 -18.34
C ALA A 290 28.82 20.33 -18.88
N SER A 291 28.26 21.46 -19.35
CA SER A 291 29.01 22.61 -19.86
C SER A 291 29.47 23.59 -18.76
N GLY A 292 28.92 23.49 -17.57
CA GLY A 292 29.27 24.32 -16.41
C GLY A 292 30.28 23.67 -15.44
N SER A 293 30.68 22.44 -15.70
CA SER A 293 31.69 21.67 -14.93
C SER A 293 33.04 21.72 -15.62
#